data_1bf207c3b076b1dfd5dc67c74d1d4a05
#
_entry.id   1bf207c3b076b1dfd5dc67c74d1d4a05
#
_cell.length_a   1.000
_cell.length_b   1.000
_cell.length_c   1.000
_cell.angle_alpha   90.00
_cell.angle_beta   90.00
_cell.angle_gamma   90.00
#
_symmetry.space_group_name_H-M   'P 1'
#
loop_
_entity.id
_entity.type
_entity.pdbx_description
1 polymer ?
#
loop_
_entity_poly.entity_id
_entity_poly.type
_entity_poly.pdbx_seq_one_letter_code
_entity_poly.pdbx_strand_id
1 'polypeptide(L)'
;MPRLVMFYGRECPHCKKMLPLVDKLEQETPARIERLEVWHDEKNADLMRSYREAIAPKCGNQLRVPTFINTDTKDAACGEVDYEKLKDWALKQV
;
A
#
# COMPACT_ATOMS: atom_id res chain seq x y z
N MET A 1 -15.14 5.37 -7.11
CA MET A 1 -14.23 5.37 -5.94
C MET A 1 -12.82 5.00 -6.40
N PRO A 2 -11.80 5.66 -5.88
CA PRO A 2 -10.43 5.29 -6.25
C PRO A 2 -10.08 3.90 -5.72
N ARG A 3 -9.25 3.19 -6.48
CA ARG A 3 -8.76 1.88 -6.07
C ARG A 3 -7.47 2.07 -5.28
N LEU A 4 -7.51 1.81 -3.99
CA LEU A 4 -6.34 1.86 -3.13
C LEU A 4 -5.84 0.43 -2.90
N VAL A 5 -4.54 0.22 -3.04
CA VAL A 5 -3.92 -1.09 -2.94
C VAL A 5 -2.75 -1.03 -1.96
N MET A 6 -2.65 -2.05 -1.10
CA MET A 6 -1.47 -2.30 -0.28
C MET A 6 -0.78 -3.54 -0.82
N PHE A 7 0.44 -3.38 -1.33
CA PHE A 7 1.28 -4.52 -1.69
C PHE A 7 2.07 -4.94 -0.45
N TYR A 8 2.03 -6.22 -0.13
CA TYR A 8 2.69 -6.71 1.08
C TYR A 8 3.30 -8.10 0.87
N GLY A 9 4.24 -8.46 1.75
CA GLY A 9 4.82 -9.79 1.81
C GLY A 9 4.28 -10.52 3.03
N ARG A 10 3.86 -11.77 2.85
CA ARG A 10 3.21 -12.55 3.92
C ARG A 10 4.08 -12.67 5.17
N GLU A 11 5.41 -12.80 5.01
CA GLU A 11 6.36 -12.93 6.11
C GLU A 11 7.04 -11.62 6.50
N CYS A 12 6.67 -10.52 5.88
CA CYS A 12 7.30 -9.21 6.12
C CYS A 12 6.88 -8.65 7.48
N PRO A 13 7.83 -8.42 8.42
CA PRO A 13 7.47 -7.90 9.75
C PRO A 13 6.84 -6.51 9.70
N HIS A 14 7.31 -5.64 8.81
CA HIS A 14 6.75 -4.29 8.66
C HIS A 14 5.33 -4.35 8.14
N CYS A 15 5.06 -5.27 7.22
CA CYS A 15 3.71 -5.46 6.68
C CYS A 15 2.76 -5.97 7.76
N LYS A 16 3.23 -6.88 8.61
CA LYS A 16 2.42 -7.41 9.71
C LYS A 16 2.00 -6.32 10.70
N LYS A 17 2.84 -5.31 10.89
CA LYS A 17 2.50 -4.17 11.73
C LYS A 17 1.47 -3.26 11.07
N MET A 18 1.50 -3.15 9.75
CA MET A 18 0.60 -2.27 9.02
C MET A 18 -0.80 -2.87 8.81
N LEU A 19 -0.92 -4.19 8.70
CA LEU A 19 -2.22 -4.82 8.45
C LEU A 19 -3.29 -4.44 9.48
N PRO A 20 -3.00 -4.48 10.82
CA PRO A 20 -3.99 -4.03 11.80
C PRO A 20 -4.34 -2.55 11.66
N LEU A 21 -3.38 -1.73 11.23
CA LEU A 21 -3.64 -0.30 11.03
C LEU A 21 -4.55 -0.07 9.83
N VAL A 22 -4.41 -0.88 8.78
CA VAL A 22 -5.32 -0.83 7.63
C VAL A 22 -6.73 -1.24 8.06
N ASP A 23 -6.86 -2.29 8.87
CA ASP A 23 -8.17 -2.71 9.41
C ASP A 23 -8.81 -1.58 10.22
N LYS A 24 -8.03 -0.93 11.09
CA LYS A 24 -8.51 0.19 11.89
C LYS A 24 -8.97 1.35 11.00
N LEU A 25 -8.18 1.65 9.97
CA LEU A 25 -8.51 2.72 9.02
C LEU A 25 -9.86 2.46 8.35
N GLU A 26 -10.10 1.23 7.91
CA GLU A 26 -11.36 0.86 7.24
C GLU A 26 -12.55 0.91 8.18
N GLN A 27 -12.32 0.71 9.49
CA GLN A 27 -13.37 0.82 10.48
C GLN A 27 -13.72 2.28 10.80
N GLU A 28 -12.74 3.16 10.75
CA GLU A 28 -12.89 4.57 11.15
C GLU A 28 -13.20 5.52 10.02
N THR A 29 -12.96 5.11 8.78
CA THR A 29 -13.13 5.97 7.61
C THR A 29 -13.83 5.20 6.48
N PRO A 30 -14.32 5.91 5.43
CA PRO A 30 -14.87 5.23 4.26
C PRO A 30 -13.80 4.64 3.33
N ALA A 31 -12.52 4.86 3.60
CA ALA A 31 -11.45 4.33 2.77
C ALA A 31 -11.45 2.80 2.77
N ARG A 32 -11.13 2.22 1.62
CA ARG A 32 -11.01 0.77 1.45
C ARG A 32 -9.70 0.49 0.73
N ILE A 33 -8.88 -0.38 1.32
CA ILE A 33 -7.56 -0.72 0.79
C ILE A 33 -7.51 -2.21 0.49
N GLU A 34 -7.35 -2.54 -0.80
CA GLU A 34 -7.21 -3.92 -1.25
C GLU A 34 -5.81 -4.41 -0.90
N ARG A 35 -5.72 -5.60 -0.28
CA ARG A 35 -4.44 -6.15 0.16
C ARG A 35 -3.99 -7.21 -0.83
N LEU A 36 -2.84 -6.97 -1.50
CA LEU A 36 -2.30 -7.88 -2.51
C LEU A 36 -0.92 -8.37 -2.08
N GLU A 37 -0.83 -9.66 -1.82
CA GLU A 37 0.42 -10.32 -1.42
C GLU A 37 1.32 -10.52 -2.63
N VAL A 38 2.60 -10.16 -2.53
CA VAL A 38 3.51 -10.18 -3.69
C VAL A 38 4.69 -11.13 -3.56
N TRP A 39 4.97 -11.67 -2.38
CA TRP A 39 6.10 -12.59 -2.21
C TRP A 39 5.79 -14.00 -2.70
N HIS A 40 4.53 -14.42 -2.67
CA HIS A 40 4.09 -15.76 -3.04
C HIS A 40 3.09 -15.76 -4.20
N ASP A 41 2.65 -14.59 -4.65
CA ASP A 41 1.69 -14.46 -5.75
C ASP A 41 2.32 -13.67 -6.89
N GLU A 42 2.67 -14.38 -7.97
CA GLU A 42 3.34 -13.77 -9.12
C GLU A 42 2.45 -12.76 -9.86
N LYS A 43 1.14 -12.98 -9.91
CA LYS A 43 0.24 -12.03 -10.56
C LYS A 43 0.24 -10.69 -9.85
N ASN A 44 0.22 -10.71 -8.51
CA ASN A 44 0.27 -9.50 -7.72
C ASN A 44 1.64 -8.83 -7.81
N ALA A 45 2.72 -9.63 -7.85
CA ALA A 45 4.07 -9.11 -8.01
C ALA A 45 4.22 -8.41 -9.36
N ASP A 46 3.68 -9.00 -10.43
CA ASP A 46 3.69 -8.39 -11.76
C ASP A 46 2.90 -7.09 -11.78
N LEU A 47 1.76 -7.06 -11.09
CA LEU A 47 0.95 -5.84 -10.99
C LEU A 47 1.75 -4.74 -10.28
N MET A 48 2.43 -5.07 -9.19
CA MET A 48 3.27 -4.10 -8.48
C MET A 48 4.37 -3.56 -9.39
N ARG A 49 5.03 -4.44 -10.17
CA ARG A 49 6.07 -4.02 -11.13
C ARG A 49 5.53 -3.07 -12.18
N SER A 50 4.26 -3.23 -12.56
CA SER A 50 3.62 -2.34 -13.54
C SER A 50 3.47 -0.91 -13.02
N TYR A 51 3.52 -0.72 -11.70
CA TYR A 51 3.46 0.60 -11.07
C TYR A 51 4.83 1.10 -10.63
N ARG A 52 5.91 0.49 -11.12
CA ARG A 52 7.28 0.81 -10.70
C ARG A 52 7.61 2.31 -10.78
N GLU A 53 7.18 2.97 -11.85
CA GLU A 53 7.48 4.39 -12.04
C GLU A 53 6.84 5.27 -10.97
N ALA A 54 5.69 4.85 -10.44
CA ALA A 54 5.01 5.57 -9.37
C ALA A 54 5.58 5.22 -7.99
N ILE A 55 5.98 3.97 -7.80
CA ILE A 55 6.40 3.44 -6.50
C ILE A 55 7.89 3.72 -6.21
N ALA A 56 8.77 3.43 -7.16
CA ALA A 56 10.21 3.50 -6.92
C ALA A 56 10.68 4.86 -6.40
N PRO A 57 10.22 6.00 -6.92
CA PRO A 57 10.65 7.30 -6.39
C PRO A 57 10.30 7.52 -4.92
N LYS A 58 9.25 6.84 -4.44
CA LYS A 58 8.83 6.93 -3.03
C LYS A 58 9.53 5.91 -2.15
N CYS A 59 10.22 4.94 -2.74
CA CYS A 59 10.82 3.80 -2.06
C CYS A 59 12.34 3.73 -2.24
N GLY A 60 13.00 4.86 -2.50
CA GLY A 60 14.45 4.88 -2.67
C GLY A 60 14.92 4.20 -3.96
N ASN A 61 14.15 4.36 -5.04
CA ASN A 61 14.42 3.80 -6.36
C ASN A 61 14.33 2.27 -6.44
N GLN A 62 13.51 1.67 -5.58
CA GLN A 62 13.30 0.22 -5.60
C GLN A 62 11.85 -0.09 -5.20
N LEU A 63 11.43 -1.32 -5.49
CA LEU A 63 10.13 -1.80 -5.03
C LEU A 63 10.30 -2.44 -3.66
N ARG A 64 9.52 -1.95 -2.69
CA ARG A 64 9.58 -2.42 -1.30
C ARG A 64 8.17 -2.70 -0.81
N VAL A 65 8.06 -3.49 0.24
CA VAL A 65 6.82 -3.75 0.93
C VAL A 65 6.95 -3.32 2.39
N PRO A 66 5.90 -2.80 3.01
CA PRO A 66 4.60 -2.51 2.43
C PRO A 66 4.62 -1.26 1.53
N THR A 67 3.78 -1.24 0.51
CA THR A 67 3.59 -0.07 -0.35
C THR A 67 2.11 0.16 -0.53
N PHE A 68 1.69 1.41 -0.41
CA PHE A 68 0.30 1.82 -0.63
C PHE A 68 0.23 2.67 -1.88
N ILE A 69 -0.74 2.43 -2.74
CA ILE A 69 -0.88 3.20 -3.97
C ILE A 69 -2.34 3.41 -4.34
N ASN A 70 -2.64 4.61 -4.84
CA ASN A 70 -3.89 4.89 -5.53
C ASN A 70 -3.64 4.60 -7.01
N THR A 71 -4.28 3.56 -7.55
CA THR A 71 -4.01 3.11 -8.91
C THR A 71 -4.50 4.08 -9.96
N ASP A 72 -5.44 4.96 -9.61
CA ASP A 72 -5.98 5.95 -10.55
C ASP A 72 -5.06 7.16 -10.70
N THR A 73 -4.57 7.71 -9.58
CA THR A 73 -3.71 8.90 -9.59
C THR A 73 -2.23 8.58 -9.60
N LYS A 74 -1.86 7.33 -9.27
CA LYS A 74 -0.49 6.87 -9.09
C LYS A 74 0.21 7.50 -7.87
N ASP A 75 -0.56 8.08 -6.94
CA ASP A 75 -0.01 8.56 -5.68
C ASP A 75 0.33 7.38 -4.80
N ALA A 76 1.57 7.30 -4.34
CA ALA A 76 2.09 6.16 -3.60
C ALA A 76 2.75 6.58 -2.29
N ALA A 77 2.67 5.69 -1.30
CA ALA A 77 3.37 5.83 -0.03
C ALA A 77 4.07 4.52 0.28
N CYS A 78 5.32 4.60 0.71
CA CYS A 78 6.15 3.42 0.87
C CYS A 78 6.57 3.22 2.33
N GLY A 79 6.55 1.96 2.76
CA GLY A 79 7.13 1.57 4.03
C GLY A 79 6.18 1.60 5.21
N GLU A 80 6.73 1.25 6.35
CA GLU A 80 5.99 1.29 7.61
C GLU A 80 5.85 2.74 8.07
N VAL A 81 4.61 3.17 8.30
CA VAL A 81 4.32 4.53 8.80
C VAL A 81 3.35 4.41 9.98
N ASP A 82 3.27 5.46 10.80
CA ASP A 82 2.30 5.45 11.89
C ASP A 82 0.88 5.62 11.35
N TYR A 83 -0.10 5.33 12.22
CA TYR A 83 -1.51 5.34 11.82
C TYR A 83 -1.96 6.70 11.29
N GLU A 84 -1.52 7.80 11.91
CA GLU A 84 -1.92 9.14 11.48
C GLU A 84 -1.46 9.44 10.05
N LYS A 85 -0.23 9.04 9.71
CA LYS A 85 0.29 9.23 8.35
C LYS A 85 -0.47 8.38 7.34
N LEU A 86 -0.76 7.14 7.68
CA LEU A 86 -1.55 6.27 6.81
C LEU A 86 -2.94 6.85 6.58
N LYS A 87 -3.58 7.31 7.64
CA LYS A 87 -4.91 7.91 7.59
C LYS A 87 -4.91 9.19 6.74
N ASP A 88 -3.91 10.06 6.94
CA ASP A 88 -3.78 11.29 6.16
C ASP A 88 -3.64 10.97 4.67
N TRP A 89 -2.78 10.01 4.33
CA TRP A 89 -2.60 9.61 2.95
C TRP A 89 -3.91 9.08 2.36
N ALA A 90 -4.56 8.15 3.06
CA ALA A 90 -5.78 7.51 2.57
C ALA A 90 -6.92 8.50 2.38
N LEU A 91 -7.09 9.46 3.29
CA LEU A 91 -8.16 10.45 3.21
C LEU A 91 -7.97 11.42 2.06
N LYS A 92 -6.74 11.63 1.60
CA LYS A 92 -6.48 12.43 0.40
C LYS A 92 -6.94 11.73 -0.88
N GLN A 93 -7.12 10.41 -0.82
CA GLN A 93 -7.46 9.61 -2.00
C GLN A 93 -8.97 9.43 -2.18
N VAL A 94 -9.74 9.65 -1.16
CA VAL A 94 -11.20 9.41 -1.19
C VAL A 94 -12.01 10.70 -1.16
#